data_cb19d8bed0d17568f6848f99bcba777b
#
_entry.id   cb19d8bed0d17568f6848f99bcba777b
#
_cell.length_a   1.000
_cell.length_b   1.000
_cell.length_c   1.000
_cell.angle_alpha   90.00
_cell.angle_beta   90.00
_cell.angle_gamma   90.00
#
_symmetry.space_group_name_H-M   'P 1'
#
loop_
_entity.id
_entity.type
_entity.pdbx_description
1 polymer ?
#
loop_
_entity_poly.entity_id
_entity_poly.type
_entity_poly.pdbx_seq_one_letter_code
_entity_poly.pdbx_strand_id
1 'polypeptide(L)'
;KCDILIGLSGCALLSAKKAKSRYHALFFCDRGCRHILSQDDILNSIPSARQVYRKDIKIELEQYGMADYIILPSLHTKESFIQEGEKVEKLFVNPYGVNLEMFHPLPLESDGYDIIFVGNWSLQKGVDILVDACLKSGLSLLHVGAIVDFAFPEQNDRFHHIDPVNQPELIHFYSKAKILCLPSRQDGFGLVLFQAMVCGLPLVYSHYTGGPDLKKLVDDHEFLFEMPEYTVDSLSDTLLKALKKAEQQPRNSIRNYLTPNAVSNISWQAYGQRYNEFLLKIATEK
;
A
#
# COMPACT_ATOMS: atom_id res chain seq x y z
N LYS A 1 23.46 11.41 22.44
CA LYS A 1 23.58 12.41 21.40
C LYS A 1 23.22 11.76 20.06
N CYS A 2 22.41 12.40 19.26
CA CYS A 2 22.11 11.99 17.90
C CYS A 2 22.12 13.24 17.01
N ASP A 3 22.48 13.06 15.74
CA ASP A 3 22.49 14.13 14.74
C ASP A 3 21.19 14.11 13.92
N ILE A 4 20.57 12.94 13.81
CA ILE A 4 19.29 12.72 13.11
C ILE A 4 18.42 11.82 13.98
N LEU A 5 17.14 12.17 14.13
CA LEU A 5 16.07 11.33 14.67
C LEU A 5 15.10 11.00 13.55
N ILE A 6 14.91 9.72 13.28
CA ILE A 6 13.84 9.22 12.42
C ILE A 6 12.75 8.68 13.33
N GLY A 7 11.51 9.15 13.15
CA GLY A 7 10.40 8.76 13.99
C GLY A 7 9.08 8.65 13.23
N LEU A 8 8.30 7.63 13.58
CA LEU A 8 6.99 7.40 12.98
C LEU A 8 6.02 8.53 13.32
N SER A 9 5.26 8.96 12.33
CA SER A 9 4.15 9.89 12.48
C SER A 9 3.14 9.36 13.53
N GLY A 10 2.61 10.28 14.33
CA GLY A 10 1.72 9.95 15.45
C GLY A 10 2.42 9.46 16.73
N CYS A 11 3.66 8.95 16.65
CA CYS A 11 4.34 8.30 17.78
C CYS A 11 5.56 9.09 18.32
N ALA A 12 6.22 9.87 17.48
CA ALA A 12 7.54 10.42 17.79
C ALA A 12 7.57 11.84 18.38
N LEU A 13 6.42 12.48 18.63
CA LEU A 13 6.35 13.90 18.99
C LEU A 13 7.25 14.30 20.17
N LEU A 14 7.18 13.59 21.30
CA LEU A 14 7.99 13.91 22.48
C LEU A 14 9.49 13.67 22.23
N SER A 15 9.82 12.61 21.52
CA SER A 15 11.19 12.31 21.13
C SER A 15 11.75 13.37 20.19
N ALA A 16 10.96 13.84 19.22
CA ALA A 16 11.32 14.91 18.29
C ALA A 16 11.58 16.24 19.03
N LYS A 17 10.68 16.63 19.94
CA LYS A 17 10.89 17.82 20.80
C LYS A 17 12.20 17.74 21.56
N LYS A 18 12.49 16.61 22.20
CA LYS A 18 13.71 16.39 22.95
C LYS A 18 14.97 16.38 22.06
N ALA A 19 14.90 15.71 20.91
CA ALA A 19 16.02 15.65 19.98
C ALA A 19 16.39 17.03 19.42
N LYS A 20 15.40 17.80 18.99
CA LYS A 20 15.63 19.17 18.49
C LYS A 20 16.12 20.12 19.57
N SER A 21 15.48 20.15 20.75
CA SER A 21 15.81 21.10 21.82
C SER A 21 17.15 20.82 22.51
N ARG A 22 17.48 19.54 22.74
CA ARG A 22 18.66 19.15 23.52
C ARG A 22 19.90 18.85 22.67
N TYR A 23 19.70 18.34 21.46
CA TYR A 23 20.79 17.85 20.62
C TYR A 23 20.93 18.60 19.28
N HIS A 24 20.00 19.51 18.97
CA HIS A 24 19.90 20.20 17.69
C HIS A 24 19.85 19.21 16.51
N ALA A 25 19.26 18.04 16.75
CA ALA A 25 19.15 16.98 15.77
C ALA A 25 18.12 17.34 14.69
N LEU A 26 18.36 16.89 13.46
CA LEU A 26 17.34 16.89 12.44
C LEU A 26 16.25 15.87 12.79
N PHE A 27 15.00 16.21 12.54
CA PHE A 27 13.87 15.31 12.72
C PHE A 27 13.26 14.91 11.37
N PHE A 28 13.28 13.62 11.09
CA PHE A 28 12.64 13.00 9.93
C PHE A 28 11.37 12.31 10.39
N CYS A 29 10.23 12.82 9.94
CA CYS A 29 8.92 12.23 10.22
C CYS A 29 8.61 11.18 9.16
N ASP A 30 8.59 9.91 9.53
CA ASP A 30 8.21 8.81 8.63
C ASP A 30 6.70 8.65 8.66
N ARG A 31 6.04 8.98 7.55
CA ARG A 31 4.59 8.92 7.39
C ARG A 31 4.19 7.89 6.36
N GLY A 32 3.70 6.76 6.81
CA GLY A 32 3.28 5.64 5.96
C GLY A 32 1.93 5.82 5.25
N CYS A 33 1.34 7.04 5.25
CA CYS A 33 0.01 7.30 4.68
C CYS A 33 -0.08 8.72 4.10
N ARG A 34 -1.23 9.08 3.52
CA ARG A 34 -1.55 10.44 3.09
C ARG A 34 -1.46 11.43 4.25
N HIS A 35 -1.38 12.72 3.94
CA HIS A 35 -1.49 13.77 4.96
C HIS A 35 -2.72 13.55 5.84
N ILE A 36 -2.59 13.76 7.15
CA ILE A 36 -3.63 13.37 8.12
C ILE A 36 -4.96 14.10 7.87
N LEU A 37 -4.95 15.36 7.43
CA LEU A 37 -6.16 16.11 7.07
C LEU A 37 -6.82 15.51 5.81
N SER A 38 -6.03 15.24 4.78
CA SER A 38 -6.53 14.58 3.57
C SER A 38 -7.12 13.20 3.87
N GLN A 39 -6.54 12.46 4.80
CA GLN A 39 -7.09 11.19 5.27
C GLN A 39 -8.41 11.39 6.02
N ASP A 40 -8.48 12.37 6.91
CA ASP A 40 -9.67 12.71 7.69
C ASP A 40 -10.82 13.13 6.76
N ASP A 41 -10.57 13.98 5.78
CA ASP A 41 -11.56 14.43 4.81
C ASP A 41 -12.14 13.27 4.00
N ILE A 42 -11.29 12.36 3.51
CA ILE A 42 -11.74 11.17 2.78
C ILE A 42 -12.63 10.30 3.68
N LEU A 43 -12.21 10.01 4.91
CA LEU A 43 -12.97 9.15 5.81
C LEU A 43 -14.27 9.81 6.27
N ASN A 44 -14.28 11.12 6.49
CA ASN A 44 -15.49 11.88 6.81
C ASN A 44 -16.50 11.91 5.65
N SER A 45 -16.05 11.78 4.41
CA SER A 45 -16.93 11.69 3.23
C SER A 45 -17.62 10.34 3.06
N ILE A 46 -17.20 9.31 3.79
CA ILE A 46 -17.71 7.95 3.67
C ILE A 46 -18.62 7.64 4.87
N PRO A 47 -19.93 7.46 4.67
CA PRO A 47 -20.83 7.06 5.76
C PRO A 47 -20.33 5.77 6.44
N SER A 48 -20.36 5.76 7.76
CA SER A 48 -19.97 4.62 8.60
C SER A 48 -18.49 4.23 8.58
N ALA A 49 -17.62 4.92 7.84
CA ALA A 49 -16.18 4.68 7.90
C ALA A 49 -15.62 5.06 9.28
N ARG A 50 -14.63 4.30 9.73
CA ARG A 50 -13.91 4.59 10.97
C ARG A 50 -13.15 5.91 10.84
N GLN A 51 -13.51 6.88 11.68
CA GLN A 51 -12.97 8.24 11.66
C GLN A 51 -11.57 8.33 12.30
N VAL A 52 -10.81 9.36 11.93
CA VAL A 52 -9.54 9.70 12.57
C VAL A 52 -9.81 10.40 13.91
N TYR A 53 -9.06 10.05 14.95
CA TYR A 53 -9.21 10.73 16.23
C TYR A 53 -8.62 12.14 16.18
N ARG A 54 -9.35 13.14 16.66
CA ARG A 54 -8.89 14.55 16.71
C ARG A 54 -7.55 14.73 17.44
N LYS A 55 -7.25 13.88 18.41
CA LYS A 55 -5.97 13.90 19.13
C LYS A 55 -4.82 13.53 18.20
N ASP A 56 -5.02 12.52 17.35
CA ASP A 56 -3.99 12.04 16.43
C ASP A 56 -3.73 13.09 15.35
N ILE A 57 -4.77 13.75 14.84
CA ILE A 57 -4.63 14.88 13.92
C ILE A 57 -3.72 15.96 14.51
N LYS A 58 -3.95 16.39 15.76
CA LYS A 58 -3.14 17.42 16.41
C LYS A 58 -1.69 16.99 16.57
N ILE A 59 -1.45 15.74 17.01
CA ILE A 59 -0.11 15.19 17.19
C ILE A 59 0.65 15.14 15.87
N GLU A 60 0.00 14.68 14.81
CA GLU A 60 0.65 14.54 13.51
C GLU A 60 0.94 15.89 12.86
N LEU A 61 0.01 16.83 12.90
CA LEU A 61 0.24 18.21 12.40
C LEU A 61 1.40 18.88 13.14
N GLU A 62 1.50 18.72 14.45
CA GLU A 62 2.63 19.25 15.20
C GLU A 62 3.95 18.59 14.79
N GLN A 63 3.95 17.29 14.52
CA GLN A 63 5.14 16.58 14.01
C GLN A 63 5.54 17.07 12.61
N TYR A 64 4.59 17.27 11.70
CA TYR A 64 4.87 17.77 10.35
C TYR A 64 5.49 19.17 10.41
N GLY A 65 4.92 20.07 11.24
CA GLY A 65 5.48 21.42 11.44
C GLY A 65 6.90 21.43 12.02
N MET A 66 7.24 20.42 12.85
CA MET A 66 8.58 20.29 13.45
C MET A 66 9.59 19.56 12.55
N ALA A 67 9.12 18.75 11.59
CA ALA A 67 9.97 17.91 10.77
C ALA A 67 10.84 18.78 9.84
N ASP A 68 12.12 18.42 9.77
CA ASP A 68 13.03 18.93 8.74
C ASP A 68 12.76 18.23 7.40
N TYR A 69 12.42 16.92 7.46
CA TYR A 69 11.98 16.13 6.31
C TYR A 69 10.83 15.19 6.69
N ILE A 70 9.95 14.94 5.71
CA ILE A 70 8.84 13.98 5.81
C ILE A 70 9.08 12.88 4.80
N ILE A 71 9.18 11.64 5.28
CA ILE A 71 9.41 10.47 4.45
C ILE A 71 8.06 9.86 4.08
N LEU A 72 7.84 9.62 2.80
CA LEU A 72 6.55 9.21 2.24
C LEU A 72 6.74 7.97 1.36
N PRO A 73 5.78 7.02 1.35
CA PRO A 73 5.96 5.76 0.63
C PRO A 73 5.59 5.83 -0.85
N SER A 74 4.89 6.87 -1.32
CA SER A 74 4.35 6.93 -2.69
C SER A 74 4.13 8.36 -3.17
N LEU A 75 3.97 8.51 -4.48
CA LEU A 75 3.74 9.82 -5.10
C LEU A 75 2.39 10.43 -4.70
N HIS A 76 1.31 9.62 -4.67
CA HIS A 76 0.00 10.14 -4.27
C HIS A 76 -0.02 10.59 -2.79
N THR A 77 0.78 9.97 -1.92
CA THR A 77 0.96 10.49 -0.56
C THR A 77 1.69 11.83 -0.57
N LYS A 78 2.76 11.98 -1.37
CA LYS A 78 3.46 13.25 -1.55
C LYS A 78 2.51 14.35 -2.04
N GLU A 79 1.68 14.05 -3.04
CA GLU A 79 0.69 14.98 -3.56
C GLU A 79 -0.27 15.48 -2.49
N SER A 80 -0.72 14.61 -1.57
CA SER A 80 -1.58 15.02 -0.47
C SER A 80 -0.91 16.02 0.49
N PHE A 81 0.38 15.89 0.73
CA PHE A 81 1.15 16.84 1.53
C PHE A 81 1.31 18.20 0.83
N ILE A 82 1.53 18.18 -0.48
CA ILE A 82 1.61 19.41 -1.29
C ILE A 82 0.27 20.14 -1.29
N GLN A 83 -0.86 19.42 -1.43
CA GLN A 83 -2.21 19.97 -1.39
C GLN A 83 -2.54 20.63 -0.05
N GLU A 84 -1.99 20.10 1.04
CA GLU A 84 -2.14 20.67 2.39
C GLU A 84 -1.09 21.77 2.72
N GLY A 85 -0.29 22.17 1.73
CA GLY A 85 0.62 23.32 1.83
C GLY A 85 2.02 22.99 2.35
N GLU A 86 2.37 21.73 2.50
CA GLU A 86 3.75 21.36 2.88
C GLU A 86 4.72 21.65 1.72
N LYS A 87 5.92 22.10 2.10
CA LYS A 87 6.97 22.44 1.13
C LYS A 87 7.54 21.19 0.46
N VAL A 88 7.66 21.23 -0.86
CA VAL A 88 8.14 20.08 -1.67
C VAL A 88 9.55 19.65 -1.25
N GLU A 89 10.41 20.57 -0.83
CA GLU A 89 11.79 20.32 -0.42
C GLU A 89 11.88 19.49 0.86
N LYS A 90 10.84 19.49 1.69
CA LYS A 90 10.75 18.66 2.89
C LYS A 90 10.33 17.22 2.58
N LEU A 91 9.78 16.94 1.40
CA LEU A 91 9.11 15.70 1.08
C LEU A 91 10.04 14.73 0.32
N PHE A 92 10.43 13.66 0.99
CA PHE A 92 11.22 12.58 0.39
C PHE A 92 10.35 11.35 0.15
N VAL A 93 10.19 10.95 -1.12
CA VAL A 93 9.47 9.71 -1.48
C VAL A 93 10.44 8.55 -1.50
N ASN A 94 10.17 7.56 -0.67
CA ASN A 94 10.92 6.31 -0.61
C ASN A 94 9.95 5.11 -0.61
N PRO A 95 9.66 4.52 -1.77
CA PRO A 95 8.79 3.34 -1.87
C PRO A 95 9.30 2.21 -1.00
N TYR A 96 8.40 1.52 -0.31
CA TYR A 96 8.74 0.38 0.53
C TYR A 96 9.39 -0.75 -0.28
N GLY A 97 9.90 -1.76 0.43
CA GLY A 97 10.45 -2.97 -0.16
C GLY A 97 9.59 -4.20 0.14
N VAL A 98 9.93 -5.30 -0.51
CA VAL A 98 9.38 -6.62 -0.22
C VAL A 98 10.51 -7.60 0.11
N ASN A 99 10.22 -8.60 0.95
CA ASN A 99 11.15 -9.69 1.23
C ASN A 99 11.04 -10.73 0.11
N LEU A 100 12.04 -10.75 -0.78
CA LEU A 100 12.09 -11.63 -1.96
C LEU A 100 12.42 -13.08 -1.63
N GLU A 101 12.95 -13.36 -0.44
CA GLU A 101 13.18 -14.74 0.04
C GLU A 101 11.88 -15.35 0.59
N MET A 102 11.06 -14.52 1.24
CA MET A 102 9.79 -14.95 1.84
C MET A 102 8.68 -15.09 0.79
N PHE A 103 8.60 -14.15 -0.16
CA PHE A 103 7.55 -14.10 -1.17
C PHE A 103 8.09 -14.53 -2.54
N HIS A 104 7.53 -15.59 -3.08
CA HIS A 104 7.85 -16.15 -4.39
C HIS A 104 6.62 -16.92 -4.92
N PRO A 105 6.46 -17.18 -6.22
CA PRO A 105 5.32 -17.94 -6.71
C PRO A 105 5.32 -19.37 -6.20
N LEU A 106 4.16 -19.77 -5.69
CA LEU A 106 3.77 -21.15 -5.51
C LEU A 106 2.80 -21.54 -6.65
N PRO A 107 2.65 -22.85 -6.95
CA PRO A 107 1.61 -23.33 -7.86
C PRO A 107 0.23 -22.84 -7.42
N LEU A 108 -0.63 -22.50 -8.40
CA LEU A 108 -2.03 -22.18 -8.12
C LEU A 108 -2.75 -23.45 -7.66
N GLU A 109 -3.51 -23.37 -6.57
CA GLU A 109 -4.40 -24.45 -6.17
C GLU A 109 -5.55 -24.61 -7.18
N SER A 110 -5.95 -25.84 -7.50
CA SER A 110 -6.95 -26.15 -8.54
C SER A 110 -8.32 -25.52 -8.27
N ASP A 111 -8.69 -25.43 -7.01
CA ASP A 111 -9.98 -24.90 -6.52
C ASP A 111 -9.85 -23.51 -5.93
N GLY A 112 -8.91 -22.70 -6.45
CA GLY A 112 -8.60 -21.37 -5.96
C GLY A 112 -9.66 -20.33 -6.30
N TYR A 113 -9.59 -19.19 -5.58
CA TYR A 113 -10.46 -18.03 -5.76
C TYR A 113 -10.04 -17.20 -6.98
N ASP A 114 -11.00 -16.46 -7.56
CA ASP A 114 -10.67 -15.50 -8.61
C ASP A 114 -9.82 -14.35 -8.03
N ILE A 115 -10.22 -13.83 -6.88
CA ILE A 115 -9.65 -12.63 -6.28
C ILE A 115 -9.18 -12.92 -4.85
N ILE A 116 -8.02 -12.37 -4.47
CA ILE A 116 -7.63 -12.20 -3.07
C ILE A 116 -7.57 -10.72 -2.71
N PHE A 117 -8.11 -10.40 -1.53
CA PHE A 117 -7.93 -9.13 -0.85
C PHE A 117 -7.22 -9.38 0.50
N VAL A 118 -6.09 -8.71 0.73
CA VAL A 118 -5.30 -8.84 1.95
C VAL A 118 -5.24 -7.49 2.68
N GLY A 119 -5.67 -7.47 3.94
CA GLY A 119 -5.67 -6.27 4.79
C GLY A 119 -6.96 -6.07 5.57
N ASN A 120 -7.07 -4.93 6.24
CA ASN A 120 -8.28 -4.58 6.99
C ASN A 120 -9.49 -4.47 6.07
N TRP A 121 -10.55 -5.21 6.39
CA TRP A 121 -11.82 -5.15 5.69
C TRP A 121 -12.57 -3.90 6.11
N SER A 122 -12.35 -2.82 5.38
CA SER A 122 -12.85 -1.48 5.73
C SER A 122 -13.27 -0.66 4.52
N LEU A 123 -14.17 0.28 4.75
CA LEU A 123 -14.63 1.24 3.74
C LEU A 123 -13.49 2.08 3.18
N GLN A 124 -12.49 2.40 4.00
CA GLN A 124 -11.24 3.03 3.55
C GLN A 124 -10.56 2.22 2.43
N LYS A 125 -10.61 0.90 2.53
CA LYS A 125 -9.99 -0.03 1.57
C LYS A 125 -10.88 -0.35 0.36
N GLY A 126 -12.08 0.22 0.29
CA GLY A 126 -13.00 0.06 -0.84
C GLY A 126 -13.62 -1.33 -0.94
N VAL A 127 -13.80 -2.00 0.21
CA VAL A 127 -14.34 -3.36 0.23
C VAL A 127 -15.80 -3.42 -0.19
N ASP A 128 -16.55 -2.34 0.00
CA ASP A 128 -17.94 -2.18 -0.46
C ASP A 128 -18.03 -2.28 -1.99
N ILE A 129 -17.25 -1.47 -2.73
CA ILE A 129 -17.25 -1.56 -4.21
C ILE A 129 -16.65 -2.88 -4.70
N LEU A 130 -15.74 -3.51 -3.93
CA LEU A 130 -15.19 -4.82 -4.26
C LEU A 130 -16.26 -5.91 -4.18
N VAL A 131 -17.06 -5.92 -3.11
CA VAL A 131 -18.18 -6.85 -2.97
C VAL A 131 -19.17 -6.69 -4.12
N ASP A 132 -19.58 -5.45 -4.41
CA ASP A 132 -20.54 -5.16 -5.47
C ASP A 132 -19.99 -5.59 -6.85
N ALA A 133 -18.71 -5.35 -7.13
CA ALA A 133 -18.05 -5.79 -8.36
C ALA A 133 -17.99 -7.32 -8.48
N CYS A 134 -17.69 -8.03 -7.38
CA CYS A 134 -17.68 -9.49 -7.34
C CYS A 134 -19.09 -10.07 -7.57
N LEU A 135 -20.11 -9.49 -6.90
CA LEU A 135 -21.51 -9.91 -7.08
C LEU A 135 -21.97 -9.71 -8.52
N LYS A 136 -21.69 -8.54 -9.10
CA LYS A 136 -22.04 -8.18 -10.49
C LYS A 136 -21.41 -9.14 -11.51
N SER A 137 -20.16 -9.51 -11.30
CA SER A 137 -19.38 -10.32 -12.25
C SER A 137 -19.39 -11.82 -11.95
N GLY A 138 -20.06 -12.27 -10.87
CA GLY A 138 -20.09 -13.67 -10.47
C GLY A 138 -18.76 -14.22 -9.93
N LEU A 139 -17.84 -13.34 -9.48
CA LEU A 139 -16.48 -13.70 -9.09
C LEU A 139 -16.40 -14.17 -7.63
N SER A 140 -15.43 -15.03 -7.34
CA SER A 140 -15.12 -15.51 -6.00
C SER A 140 -14.01 -14.67 -5.35
N LEU A 141 -14.12 -14.49 -4.03
CA LEU A 141 -13.25 -13.61 -3.24
C LEU A 141 -12.76 -14.28 -1.96
N LEU A 142 -11.46 -14.34 -1.80
CA LEU A 142 -10.79 -14.67 -0.54
C LEU A 142 -10.35 -13.39 0.15
N HIS A 143 -10.77 -13.18 1.39
CA HIS A 143 -10.28 -12.12 2.27
C HIS A 143 -9.37 -12.69 3.34
N VAL A 144 -8.21 -12.05 3.57
CA VAL A 144 -7.31 -12.34 4.69
C VAL A 144 -7.01 -11.06 5.46
N GLY A 145 -7.52 -10.95 6.68
CA GLY A 145 -7.31 -9.77 7.52
C GLY A 145 -8.44 -9.51 8.51
N ALA A 146 -8.35 -8.43 9.29
CA ALA A 146 -9.35 -8.08 10.28
C ALA A 146 -10.58 -7.40 9.64
N ILE A 147 -11.78 -7.71 10.13
CA ILE A 147 -13.01 -6.98 9.82
C ILE A 147 -13.08 -5.73 10.69
N VAL A 148 -13.29 -4.54 10.09
CA VAL A 148 -13.21 -3.25 10.80
C VAL A 148 -14.53 -2.50 10.85
N ASP A 149 -15.03 -2.00 9.72
CA ASP A 149 -16.19 -1.10 9.67
C ASP A 149 -17.18 -1.41 8.54
N PHE A 150 -16.99 -2.52 7.84
CA PHE A 150 -17.91 -3.04 6.85
C PHE A 150 -18.12 -4.55 7.07
N ALA A 151 -19.37 -5.01 7.07
CA ALA A 151 -19.67 -6.41 7.27
C ALA A 151 -19.13 -7.25 6.09
N PHE A 152 -18.49 -8.38 6.40
CA PHE A 152 -18.14 -9.34 5.37
C PHE A 152 -19.43 -10.02 4.88
N PRO A 153 -19.58 -10.30 3.55
CA PRO A 153 -20.69 -11.08 3.03
C PRO A 153 -20.83 -12.44 3.72
N GLU A 154 -22.03 -13.03 3.69
CA GLU A 154 -22.20 -14.39 4.19
C GLU A 154 -21.20 -15.33 3.52
N GLN A 155 -20.47 -16.09 4.35
CA GLN A 155 -19.47 -17.04 3.86
C GLN A 155 -20.15 -18.18 3.10
N ASN A 156 -19.63 -18.46 1.91
CA ASN A 156 -20.13 -19.51 1.02
C ASN A 156 -19.00 -19.91 0.04
N ASP A 157 -19.29 -20.72 -0.95
CA ASP A 157 -18.30 -21.19 -1.93
C ASP A 157 -17.62 -20.04 -2.72
N ARG A 158 -18.24 -18.84 -2.76
CA ARG A 158 -17.68 -17.67 -3.48
C ARG A 158 -17.01 -16.65 -2.55
N PHE A 159 -17.48 -16.50 -1.32
CA PHE A 159 -16.96 -15.51 -0.38
C PHE A 159 -16.39 -16.20 0.85
N HIS A 160 -15.09 -16.08 1.05
CA HIS A 160 -14.41 -16.69 2.19
C HIS A 160 -13.54 -15.68 2.93
N HIS A 161 -13.62 -15.68 4.26
CA HIS A 161 -12.86 -14.83 5.14
C HIS A 161 -11.95 -15.67 6.04
N ILE A 162 -10.72 -15.18 6.17
CA ILE A 162 -9.70 -15.70 7.09
C ILE A 162 -9.26 -14.54 7.99
N ASP A 163 -9.21 -14.78 9.29
CA ASP A 163 -8.67 -13.85 10.27
C ASP A 163 -7.20 -13.48 9.98
N PRO A 164 -6.67 -12.39 10.57
CA PRO A 164 -5.29 -12.00 10.37
C PRO A 164 -4.30 -13.13 10.64
N VAL A 165 -3.40 -13.36 9.70
CA VAL A 165 -2.31 -14.33 9.77
C VAL A 165 -0.96 -13.65 9.87
N ASN A 166 0.08 -14.39 10.25
CA ASN A 166 1.44 -13.89 10.23
C ASN A 166 1.95 -13.70 8.78
N GLN A 167 2.83 -12.73 8.59
CA GLN A 167 3.33 -12.39 7.26
C GLN A 167 3.89 -13.60 6.45
N PRO A 168 4.66 -14.54 7.04
CA PRO A 168 5.14 -15.71 6.30
C PRO A 168 4.03 -16.65 5.77
N GLU A 169 2.86 -16.64 6.38
CA GLU A 169 1.74 -17.49 5.98
C GLU A 169 1.01 -16.93 4.75
N LEU A 170 1.14 -15.62 4.48
CA LEU A 170 0.45 -14.95 3.36
C LEU A 170 0.78 -15.54 1.99
N ILE A 171 1.99 -16.08 1.81
CA ILE A 171 2.39 -16.71 0.54
C ILE A 171 1.44 -17.86 0.13
N HIS A 172 0.95 -18.65 1.11
CA HIS A 172 0.01 -19.74 0.87
C HIS A 172 -1.38 -19.21 0.48
N PHE A 173 -1.79 -18.04 0.97
CA PHE A 173 -3.05 -17.43 0.56
C PHE A 173 -2.95 -16.79 -0.82
N TYR A 174 -1.81 -16.19 -1.18
CA TYR A 174 -1.57 -15.72 -2.54
C TYR A 174 -1.59 -16.86 -3.56
N SER A 175 -1.22 -18.10 -3.17
CA SER A 175 -1.31 -19.26 -4.07
C SER A 175 -2.75 -19.73 -4.31
N LYS A 176 -3.71 -19.32 -3.48
CA LYS A 176 -5.13 -19.70 -3.58
C LYS A 176 -5.97 -18.79 -4.47
N ALA A 177 -5.40 -17.78 -5.11
CA ALA A 177 -6.16 -16.85 -5.93
C ALA A 177 -5.47 -16.52 -7.24
N LYS A 178 -6.25 -16.13 -8.26
CA LYS A 178 -5.74 -15.79 -9.59
C LYS A 178 -5.15 -14.39 -9.65
N ILE A 179 -5.79 -13.40 -8.99
CA ILE A 179 -5.37 -11.99 -8.97
C ILE A 179 -5.46 -11.40 -7.58
N LEU A 180 -4.71 -10.32 -7.30
CA LEU A 180 -4.92 -9.48 -6.12
C LEU A 180 -5.71 -8.23 -6.51
N CYS A 181 -6.67 -7.83 -5.66
CA CYS A 181 -7.37 -6.56 -5.79
C CYS A 181 -7.17 -5.67 -4.55
N LEU A 182 -6.76 -4.41 -4.76
CA LEU A 182 -6.64 -3.38 -3.71
C LEU A 182 -7.32 -2.07 -4.16
N PRO A 183 -8.67 -1.97 -4.10
CA PRO A 183 -9.42 -0.82 -4.60
C PRO A 183 -9.56 0.28 -3.53
N SER A 184 -8.49 0.58 -2.81
CA SER A 184 -8.52 1.52 -1.67
C SER A 184 -8.95 2.92 -2.09
N ARG A 185 -9.79 3.59 -1.29
CA ARG A 185 -10.07 5.03 -1.38
C ARG A 185 -8.86 5.86 -0.96
N GLN A 186 -8.07 5.28 -0.08
CA GLN A 186 -6.73 5.79 0.24
C GLN A 186 -5.89 4.69 0.90
N ASP A 187 -4.63 4.63 0.54
CA ASP A 187 -3.60 3.80 1.17
C ASP A 187 -2.28 4.58 1.17
N GLY A 188 -1.34 4.24 2.03
CA GLY A 188 -0.01 4.82 1.96
C GLY A 188 0.75 4.29 0.76
N PHE A 189 0.86 2.97 0.68
CA PHE A 189 1.53 2.27 -0.42
C PHE A 189 0.78 0.99 -0.81
N GLY A 190 0.36 0.21 0.19
CA GLY A 190 -0.20 -1.12 -0.03
C GLY A 190 0.91 -2.16 -0.24
N LEU A 191 1.66 -2.49 0.81
CA LEU A 191 2.73 -3.51 0.75
C LEU A 191 2.28 -4.83 0.13
N VAL A 192 1.00 -5.18 0.27
CA VAL A 192 0.38 -6.37 -0.32
C VAL A 192 0.47 -6.39 -1.84
N LEU A 193 0.56 -5.22 -2.51
CA LEU A 193 0.79 -5.14 -3.95
C LEU A 193 2.16 -5.74 -4.32
N PHE A 194 3.23 -5.37 -3.59
CA PHE A 194 4.53 -5.96 -3.80
C PHE A 194 4.57 -7.46 -3.49
N GLN A 195 3.97 -7.86 -2.37
CA GLN A 195 3.92 -9.26 -1.96
C GLN A 195 3.22 -10.13 -3.01
N ALA A 196 2.02 -9.72 -3.46
CA ALA A 196 1.28 -10.43 -4.48
C ALA A 196 2.00 -10.44 -5.83
N MET A 197 2.61 -9.31 -6.22
CA MET A 197 3.38 -9.18 -7.45
C MET A 197 4.53 -10.20 -7.48
N VAL A 198 5.35 -10.28 -6.43
CA VAL A 198 6.46 -11.24 -6.39
C VAL A 198 6.00 -12.69 -6.23
N CYS A 199 4.78 -12.91 -5.75
CA CYS A 199 4.10 -14.20 -5.79
C CYS A 199 3.51 -14.55 -7.17
N GLY A 200 3.61 -13.66 -8.16
CA GLY A 200 3.18 -13.90 -9.54
C GLY A 200 1.70 -13.65 -9.80
N LEU A 201 1.04 -12.79 -9.01
CA LEU A 201 -0.35 -12.38 -9.26
C LEU A 201 -0.41 -11.10 -10.07
N PRO A 202 -1.29 -11.01 -11.08
CA PRO A 202 -1.74 -9.73 -11.62
C PRO A 202 -2.38 -8.89 -10.53
N LEU A 203 -2.18 -7.57 -10.61
CA LEU A 203 -2.63 -6.61 -9.61
C LEU A 203 -3.74 -5.73 -10.17
N VAL A 204 -4.87 -5.65 -9.47
CA VAL A 204 -5.92 -4.65 -9.70
C VAL A 204 -5.89 -3.66 -8.54
N TYR A 205 -5.80 -2.36 -8.83
CA TYR A 205 -5.65 -1.35 -7.80
C TYR A 205 -6.27 -0.01 -8.20
N SER A 206 -6.57 0.81 -7.20
CA SER A 206 -6.98 2.20 -7.42
C SER A 206 -5.78 3.13 -7.55
N HIS A 207 -6.01 4.32 -8.11
CA HIS A 207 -5.04 5.41 -8.15
C HIS A 207 -4.50 5.81 -6.74
N TYR A 208 -5.29 5.61 -5.70
CA TYR A 208 -4.99 6.03 -4.33
C TYR A 208 -4.19 4.99 -3.51
N THR A 209 -3.31 4.26 -4.19
CA THR A 209 -2.37 3.26 -3.62
C THR A 209 -0.97 3.49 -4.16
N GLY A 210 0.00 2.67 -3.77
CA GLY A 210 1.33 2.64 -4.41
C GLY A 210 1.34 1.94 -5.78
N GLY A 211 0.18 1.49 -6.29
CA GLY A 211 0.09 0.81 -7.58
C GLY A 211 0.65 1.62 -8.75
N PRO A 212 0.31 2.91 -8.91
CA PRO A 212 0.91 3.77 -9.94
C PRO A 212 2.44 3.89 -9.85
N ASP A 213 3.00 3.86 -8.62
CA ASP A 213 4.44 3.90 -8.41
C ASP A 213 5.15 2.64 -8.90
N LEU A 214 4.47 1.47 -8.89
CA LEU A 214 5.01 0.21 -9.40
C LEU A 214 5.44 0.31 -10.86
N LYS A 215 4.72 1.08 -11.68
CA LYS A 215 5.06 1.32 -13.10
C LYS A 215 6.43 1.97 -13.29
N LYS A 216 7.01 2.57 -12.24
CA LYS A 216 8.35 3.16 -12.27
C LYS A 216 9.43 2.21 -11.73
N LEU A 217 9.01 1.15 -11.07
CA LEU A 217 9.91 0.23 -10.36
C LEU A 217 10.09 -1.08 -11.12
N VAL A 218 9.17 -1.44 -12.04
CA VAL A 218 9.23 -2.67 -12.84
C VAL A 218 9.21 -2.34 -14.33
N ASP A 219 9.82 -3.20 -15.14
CA ASP A 219 9.99 -2.97 -16.58
C ASP A 219 8.75 -3.41 -17.38
N ASP A 220 8.02 -4.43 -16.91
CA ASP A 220 6.82 -4.94 -17.57
C ASP A 220 5.57 -4.56 -16.80
N HIS A 221 4.61 -3.94 -17.49
CA HIS A 221 3.38 -3.41 -16.88
C HIS A 221 2.13 -4.22 -17.26
N GLU A 222 2.26 -5.30 -18.02
CA GLU A 222 1.12 -6.08 -18.55
C GLU A 222 0.23 -6.70 -17.47
N PHE A 223 0.74 -6.81 -16.22
CA PHE A 223 0.04 -7.36 -15.06
C PHE A 223 -0.42 -6.31 -14.05
N LEU A 224 -0.24 -5.02 -14.39
CA LEU A 224 -0.60 -3.88 -13.54
C LEU A 224 -1.88 -3.23 -14.08
N PHE A 225 -3.01 -3.48 -13.43
CA PHE A 225 -4.33 -3.01 -13.84
C PHE A 225 -4.83 -1.92 -12.88
N GLU A 226 -4.62 -0.67 -13.25
CA GLU A 226 -5.21 0.46 -12.55
C GLU A 226 -6.66 0.64 -12.98
N MET A 227 -7.60 0.77 -12.02
CA MET A 227 -8.99 1.09 -12.33
C MET A 227 -9.09 2.54 -12.82
N PRO A 228 -9.66 2.80 -14.02
CA PRO A 228 -9.71 4.15 -14.60
C PRO A 228 -10.56 5.12 -13.79
N GLU A 229 -11.67 4.63 -13.23
CA GLU A 229 -12.62 5.41 -12.43
C GLU A 229 -12.95 4.66 -11.14
N TYR A 230 -13.25 5.40 -10.09
CA TYR A 230 -13.61 4.83 -8.79
C TYR A 230 -15.10 4.47 -8.75
N THR A 231 -15.50 3.49 -9.56
CA THR A 231 -16.87 2.98 -9.70
C THR A 231 -16.90 1.45 -9.69
N VAL A 232 -18.04 0.87 -9.32
CA VAL A 232 -18.24 -0.60 -9.37
C VAL A 232 -18.05 -1.15 -10.78
N ASP A 233 -18.54 -0.43 -11.80
CA ASP A 233 -18.46 -0.84 -13.20
C ASP A 233 -17.02 -0.86 -13.69
N SER A 234 -16.27 0.20 -13.44
CA SER A 234 -14.85 0.30 -13.77
C SER A 234 -14.02 -0.78 -13.06
N LEU A 235 -14.32 -1.06 -11.80
CA LEU A 235 -13.66 -2.13 -11.05
C LEU A 235 -14.00 -3.50 -11.64
N SER A 236 -15.28 -3.81 -11.91
CA SER A 236 -15.72 -5.06 -12.56
C SER A 236 -14.98 -5.32 -13.86
N ASP A 237 -14.96 -4.33 -14.75
CA ASP A 237 -14.29 -4.45 -16.05
C ASP A 237 -12.78 -4.68 -15.91
N THR A 238 -12.17 -4.02 -14.93
CA THR A 238 -10.73 -4.15 -14.65
C THR A 238 -10.40 -5.53 -14.08
N LEU A 239 -11.23 -6.07 -13.18
CA LEU A 239 -11.10 -7.42 -12.62
C LEU A 239 -11.19 -8.48 -13.74
N LEU A 240 -12.17 -8.38 -14.64
CA LEU A 240 -12.34 -9.31 -15.76
C LEU A 240 -11.15 -9.28 -16.72
N LYS A 241 -10.59 -8.09 -17.01
CA LYS A 241 -9.37 -7.95 -17.84
C LYS A 241 -8.16 -8.62 -17.17
N ALA A 242 -7.97 -8.41 -15.87
CA ALA A 242 -6.87 -9.01 -15.12
C ALA A 242 -6.99 -10.54 -15.04
N LEU A 243 -8.20 -11.07 -14.81
CA LEU A 243 -8.47 -12.51 -14.80
C LEU A 243 -8.20 -13.15 -16.17
N LYS A 244 -8.67 -12.53 -17.26
CA LYS A 244 -8.35 -13.00 -18.61
C LYS A 244 -6.85 -13.07 -18.87
N LYS A 245 -6.07 -12.09 -18.37
CA LYS A 245 -4.62 -12.10 -18.48
C LYS A 245 -4.00 -13.22 -17.65
N ALA A 246 -4.49 -13.44 -16.42
CA ALA A 246 -4.02 -14.52 -15.54
C ALA A 246 -4.25 -15.92 -16.15
N GLU A 247 -5.37 -16.11 -16.89
CA GLU A 247 -5.70 -17.37 -17.56
C GLU A 247 -4.82 -17.63 -18.80
N GLN A 248 -4.40 -16.60 -19.49
CA GLN A 248 -3.59 -16.70 -20.70
C GLN A 248 -2.11 -17.00 -20.43
N GLN A 249 -1.65 -16.80 -19.21
CA GLN A 249 -0.24 -16.97 -18.87
C GLN A 249 -0.08 -17.79 -17.59
N PRO A 250 0.72 -18.88 -17.61
CA PRO A 250 1.05 -19.62 -16.39
C PRO A 250 1.69 -18.69 -15.37
N ARG A 251 1.36 -18.86 -14.08
CA ARG A 251 1.87 -18.03 -12.97
C ARG A 251 3.40 -17.92 -12.97
N ASN A 252 4.12 -18.96 -13.34
CA ASN A 252 5.57 -18.94 -13.43
C ASN A 252 6.11 -18.03 -14.54
N SER A 253 5.32 -17.74 -15.59
CA SER A 253 5.71 -16.80 -16.65
C SER A 253 5.41 -15.34 -16.30
N ILE A 254 4.49 -15.09 -15.36
CA ILE A 254 4.19 -13.76 -14.84
C ILE A 254 5.41 -13.16 -14.12
N ARG A 255 6.36 -13.97 -13.69
CA ARG A 255 7.61 -13.51 -13.08
C ARG A 255 8.58 -12.79 -14.02
N ASN A 256 8.38 -12.84 -15.33
CA ASN A 256 9.33 -12.23 -16.26
C ASN A 256 9.41 -10.71 -16.15
N TYR A 257 8.42 -10.05 -15.52
CA TYR A 257 8.54 -8.63 -15.20
C TYR A 257 9.41 -8.33 -13.97
N LEU A 258 9.76 -9.36 -13.19
CA LEU A 258 10.78 -9.25 -12.15
C LEU A 258 12.17 -9.46 -12.77
N THR A 259 12.56 -8.58 -13.66
CA THR A 259 13.93 -8.50 -14.16
C THR A 259 14.92 -8.23 -13.03
N PRO A 260 16.22 -8.47 -13.20
CA PRO A 260 17.23 -8.08 -12.20
C PRO A 260 17.14 -6.59 -11.83
N ASN A 261 16.78 -5.72 -12.78
CA ASN A 261 16.55 -4.30 -12.53
C ASN A 261 15.34 -4.08 -11.62
N ALA A 262 14.19 -4.69 -11.90
CA ALA A 262 13.02 -4.60 -11.05
C ALA A 262 13.32 -5.12 -9.63
N VAL A 263 13.95 -6.29 -9.51
CA VAL A 263 14.35 -6.87 -8.22
C VAL A 263 15.23 -5.91 -7.42
N SER A 264 16.20 -5.24 -8.08
CA SER A 264 17.07 -4.26 -7.42
C SER A 264 16.32 -3.04 -6.88
N ASN A 265 15.13 -2.71 -7.43
CA ASN A 265 14.35 -1.54 -7.04
C ASN A 265 13.29 -1.82 -5.95
N ILE A 266 12.77 -3.06 -5.87
CA ILE A 266 11.63 -3.41 -5.02
C ILE A 266 12.00 -4.09 -3.71
N SER A 267 13.28 -4.39 -3.46
CA SER A 267 13.72 -5.05 -2.22
C SER A 267 13.79 -4.07 -1.03
N TRP A 268 13.75 -4.62 0.19
CA TRP A 268 14.06 -3.83 1.40
C TRP A 268 15.50 -3.29 1.39
N GLN A 269 16.41 -3.97 0.70
CA GLN A 269 17.77 -3.48 0.50
C GLN A 269 17.78 -2.22 -0.36
N ALA A 270 16.99 -2.17 -1.45
CA ALA A 270 16.85 -0.98 -2.28
C ALA A 270 16.22 0.19 -1.50
N TYR A 271 15.23 -0.08 -0.65
CA TYR A 271 14.68 0.92 0.27
C TYR A 271 15.77 1.53 1.16
N GLY A 272 16.61 0.67 1.78
CA GLY A 272 17.71 1.11 2.62
C GLY A 272 18.78 1.91 1.85
N GLN A 273 19.10 1.52 0.61
CA GLN A 273 20.05 2.24 -0.24
C GLN A 273 19.56 3.65 -0.58
N ARG A 274 18.31 3.80 -1.05
CA ARG A 274 17.71 5.12 -1.32
C ARG A 274 17.69 6.01 -0.08
N TYR A 275 17.43 5.41 1.08
CA TYR A 275 17.45 6.14 2.36
C TYR A 275 18.87 6.60 2.71
N ASN A 276 19.88 5.74 2.54
CA ASN A 276 21.28 6.06 2.80
C ASN A 276 21.78 7.18 1.86
N GLU A 277 21.47 7.10 0.58
CA GLU A 277 21.82 8.15 -0.41
C GLU A 277 21.23 9.50 -0.03
N PHE A 278 19.96 9.50 0.42
CA PHE A 278 19.31 10.71 0.90
C PHE A 278 19.98 11.29 2.15
N LEU A 279 20.35 10.45 3.12
CA LEU A 279 21.06 10.88 4.34
C LEU A 279 22.45 11.45 4.01
N LEU A 280 23.20 10.81 3.11
CA LEU A 280 24.52 11.28 2.69
C LEU A 280 24.44 12.63 1.99
N LYS A 281 23.44 12.84 1.11
CA LYS A 281 23.19 14.12 0.47
C LYS A 281 23.00 15.23 1.51
N ILE A 282 22.13 15.02 2.51
CA ILE A 282 21.88 16.01 3.57
C ILE A 282 23.13 16.28 4.41
N ALA A 283 23.96 15.26 4.67
CA ALA A 283 25.18 15.41 5.43
C ALA A 283 26.25 16.25 4.69
N THR A 284 26.25 16.22 3.35
CA THR A 284 27.18 16.98 2.52
C THR A 284 26.74 18.43 2.25
N GLU A 285 25.45 18.74 2.41
CA GLU A 285 24.90 20.09 2.25
C GLU A 285 24.99 20.95 3.53
N LYS A 286 25.46 20.39 4.65
CA LYS A 286 25.77 21.08 5.90
C LYS A 286 27.24 21.41 6.04
#